data_dc0f96f38d02b5de9a9bac16d5dac815
#
_entry.id   dc0f96f38d02b5de9a9bac16d5dac815
#
_cell.length_a   1.000
_cell.length_b   1.000
_cell.length_c   1.000
_cell.angle_alpha   90.00
_cell.angle_beta   90.00
_cell.angle_gamma   90.00
#
_symmetry.space_group_name_H-M   'P 1'
#
loop_
_entity.id
_entity.type
_entity.pdbx_description
1 polymer ?
#
loop_
_entity_poly.entity_id
_entity_poly.type
_entity_poly.pdbx_seq_one_letter_code
_entity_poly.pdbx_strand_id
1 'polypeptide(L)'
;MPQINARLVGVELYFDDLVAAKRFYQETLGLAISGERPGHHAQFDAGPSFLCVEKKGVENYPSRDKAVIFLKVPSVQAAVETIGRERIVHLESSAEAGRQAWAVLHDPEGHNVVLLEATKR
;
A
#
# COMPACT_ATOMS: atom_id res chain seq x y z
N MET A 1 -26.40 3.91 1.39
CA MET A 1 -25.33 2.92 1.62
C MET A 1 -24.20 3.54 2.40
N PRO A 2 -23.71 2.87 3.41
CA PRO A 2 -22.52 3.36 4.12
C PRO A 2 -21.34 3.39 3.16
N GLN A 3 -20.49 4.38 3.33
CA GLN A 3 -19.29 4.53 2.51
C GLN A 3 -18.09 4.68 3.42
N ILE A 4 -16.96 4.13 3.01
CA ILE A 4 -15.73 4.22 3.78
C ILE A 4 -14.87 5.42 3.37
N ASN A 5 -15.30 6.17 2.35
CA ASN A 5 -14.62 7.37 1.85
C ASN A 5 -13.16 7.10 1.46
N ALA A 6 -12.97 6.04 0.70
CA ALA A 6 -11.63 5.64 0.28
C ALA A 6 -11.13 6.51 -0.86
N ARG A 7 -9.84 6.86 -0.84
CA ARG A 7 -9.16 7.58 -1.92
C ARG A 7 -7.91 6.83 -2.33
N LEU A 8 -7.68 6.72 -3.62
CA LEU A 8 -6.46 6.10 -4.13
C LEU A 8 -5.28 7.01 -3.81
N VAL A 9 -4.25 6.49 -3.16
CA VAL A 9 -3.07 7.27 -2.80
C VAL A 9 -1.77 6.70 -3.35
N GLY A 10 -1.78 5.48 -3.88
CA GLY A 10 -0.55 4.93 -4.42
C GLY A 10 -0.74 3.55 -5.00
N VAL A 11 0.27 3.11 -5.70
CA VAL A 11 0.33 1.75 -6.25
C VAL A 11 1.68 1.15 -5.93
N GLU A 12 1.73 -0.17 -5.92
CA GLU A 12 2.97 -0.90 -5.73
C GLU A 12 3.11 -1.90 -6.87
N LEU A 13 4.30 -1.94 -7.45
CA LEU A 13 4.63 -2.84 -8.55
C LEU A 13 5.77 -3.75 -8.09
N TYR A 14 5.77 -4.97 -8.58
CA TYR A 14 6.77 -5.97 -8.20
C TYR A 14 7.70 -6.25 -9.36
N PHE A 15 8.98 -6.39 -9.06
CA PHE A 15 10.04 -6.54 -10.06
C PHE A 15 10.97 -7.68 -9.72
N ASP A 16 11.46 -8.36 -10.75
CA ASP A 16 12.55 -9.32 -10.57
C ASP A 16 13.85 -8.60 -10.27
N ASP A 17 14.10 -7.49 -10.97
CA ASP A 17 15.31 -6.70 -10.80
C ASP A 17 14.95 -5.36 -10.14
N LEU A 18 15.00 -5.36 -8.82
CA LEU A 18 14.65 -4.16 -8.04
C LEU A 18 15.63 -3.01 -8.28
N VAL A 19 16.91 -3.33 -8.44
CA VAL A 19 17.94 -2.30 -8.66
C VAL A 19 17.66 -1.55 -9.96
N ALA A 20 17.35 -2.30 -11.04
CA ALA A 20 17.03 -1.67 -12.32
C ALA A 20 15.75 -0.85 -12.25
N ALA A 21 14.72 -1.36 -11.55
CA ALA A 21 13.46 -0.64 -11.39
C ALA A 21 13.67 0.67 -10.62
N LYS A 22 14.40 0.59 -9.51
CA LYS A 22 14.70 1.76 -8.70
C LYS A 22 15.45 2.82 -9.50
N ARG A 23 16.46 2.38 -10.26
CA ARG A 23 17.24 3.29 -11.09
C ARG A 23 16.39 3.97 -12.16
N PHE A 24 15.49 3.22 -12.77
CA PHE A 24 14.61 3.77 -13.79
C PHE A 24 13.74 4.89 -13.23
N TYR A 25 13.05 4.65 -12.12
CA TYR A 25 12.16 5.66 -11.56
C TYR A 25 12.92 6.83 -10.94
N GLN A 26 14.06 6.58 -10.34
CA GLN A 26 14.86 7.63 -9.72
C GLN A 26 15.64 8.45 -10.74
N GLU A 27 16.36 7.78 -11.65
CA GLU A 27 17.30 8.47 -12.55
C GLU A 27 16.66 8.84 -13.86
N THR A 28 15.90 7.94 -14.48
CA THR A 28 15.27 8.21 -15.76
C THR A 28 14.07 9.13 -15.63
N LEU A 29 13.21 8.88 -14.66
CA LEU A 29 12.00 9.68 -14.47
C LEU A 29 12.15 10.78 -13.42
N GLY A 30 13.21 10.76 -12.64
CA GLY A 30 13.51 11.84 -11.70
C GLY A 30 12.65 11.86 -10.45
N LEU A 31 12.04 10.73 -10.06
CA LEU A 31 11.22 10.72 -8.85
C LEU A 31 12.10 10.64 -7.60
N ALA A 32 11.70 11.35 -6.56
CA ALA A 32 12.45 11.37 -5.30
C ALA A 32 12.03 10.19 -4.44
N ILE A 33 13.02 9.52 -3.85
CA ILE A 33 12.75 8.44 -2.90
C ILE A 33 12.26 9.05 -1.60
N SER A 34 11.10 8.58 -1.12
CA SER A 34 10.53 9.01 0.15
C SER A 34 10.79 7.99 1.26
N GLY A 35 11.17 6.76 0.90
CA GLY A 35 11.52 5.73 1.88
C GLY A 35 12.01 4.51 1.17
N GLU A 36 12.89 3.73 1.82
CA GLU A 36 13.35 2.51 1.18
C GLU A 36 13.92 1.54 2.20
N ARG A 37 13.87 0.27 1.83
CA ARG A 37 14.55 -0.80 2.52
C ARG A 37 15.36 -1.54 1.44
N PRO A 38 16.69 -1.39 1.43
CA PRO A 38 17.50 -1.96 0.36
C PRO A 38 17.28 -3.46 0.20
N GLY A 39 17.18 -3.88 -1.06
CA GLY A 39 16.92 -5.28 -1.39
C GLY A 39 15.46 -5.70 -1.25
N HIS A 40 14.61 -4.85 -0.73
CA HIS A 40 13.21 -5.17 -0.45
C HIS A 40 12.27 -4.26 -1.25
N HIS A 41 12.34 -2.95 -1.02
CA HIS A 41 11.45 -2.02 -1.72
C HIS A 41 12.00 -0.60 -1.68
N ALA A 42 11.44 0.24 -2.54
CA ALA A 42 11.66 1.69 -2.51
C ALA A 42 10.34 2.39 -2.80
N GLN A 43 10.05 3.45 -2.07
CA GLN A 43 8.86 4.26 -2.27
C GLN A 43 9.27 5.62 -2.80
N PHE A 44 8.53 6.10 -3.79
CA PHE A 44 8.80 7.36 -4.46
C PHE A 44 7.64 8.31 -4.29
N ASP A 45 7.95 9.60 -4.14
CA ASP A 45 6.95 10.65 -4.25
C ASP A 45 6.55 10.81 -5.71
N ALA A 46 5.25 10.80 -5.96
CA ALA A 46 4.70 10.95 -7.30
C ALA A 46 3.58 12.00 -7.27
N GLY A 47 3.82 13.14 -6.60
CA GLY A 47 2.84 14.19 -6.43
C GLY A 47 1.90 13.87 -5.29
N PRO A 48 0.56 13.98 -5.49
CA PRO A 48 -0.40 13.62 -4.44
C PRO A 48 -0.46 12.11 -4.14
N SER A 49 0.18 11.30 -4.99
CA SER A 49 0.22 9.86 -4.86
C SER A 49 1.64 9.38 -4.58
N PHE A 50 1.79 8.09 -4.33
CA PHE A 50 3.12 7.50 -4.25
C PHE A 50 3.20 6.28 -5.16
N LEU A 51 4.44 5.93 -5.51
CA LEU A 51 4.74 4.70 -6.24
C LEU A 51 5.73 3.91 -5.40
N CYS A 52 5.43 2.64 -5.19
CA CYS A 52 6.35 1.73 -4.50
C CYS A 52 6.82 0.67 -5.48
N VAL A 53 8.12 0.39 -5.50
CA VAL A 53 8.68 -0.73 -6.26
C VAL A 53 9.21 -1.74 -5.27
N GLU A 54 8.87 -3.00 -5.46
CA GLU A 54 9.19 -4.04 -4.51
C GLU A 54 9.72 -5.25 -5.25
N LYS A 55 10.65 -5.97 -4.61
CA LYS A 55 11.17 -7.19 -5.19
C LYS A 55 10.13 -8.29 -5.12
N LYS A 56 10.01 -9.06 -6.20
CA LYS A 56 9.11 -10.21 -6.21
C LYS A 56 9.55 -11.22 -5.15
N GLY A 57 8.59 -11.79 -4.47
CA GLY A 57 8.84 -12.85 -3.50
C GLY A 57 9.05 -12.38 -2.08
N VAL A 58 9.07 -11.06 -1.83
CA VAL A 58 9.24 -10.55 -0.46
C VAL A 58 7.91 -10.09 0.16
N GLU A 59 6.82 -10.15 -0.58
CA GLU A 59 5.54 -9.67 -0.09
C GLU A 59 5.05 -10.52 1.08
N ASN A 60 4.53 -9.84 2.11
CA ASN A 60 3.99 -10.50 3.29
C ASN A 60 2.61 -11.10 3.05
N TYR A 61 1.86 -10.52 2.10
CA TYR A 61 0.49 -10.94 1.81
C TYR A 61 0.40 -11.24 0.32
N PRO A 62 0.74 -12.47 -0.08
CA PRO A 62 0.79 -12.82 -1.50
C PRO A 62 -0.57 -12.65 -2.18
N SER A 63 -0.55 -12.23 -3.41
CA SER A 63 -1.73 -12.12 -4.25
C SER A 63 -1.43 -12.75 -5.59
N ARG A 64 -2.48 -12.94 -6.40
CA ARG A 64 -2.33 -13.54 -7.72
C ARG A 64 -1.48 -12.70 -8.63
N ASP A 65 -1.73 -11.40 -8.58
CA ASP A 65 -1.06 -10.46 -9.46
C ASP A 65 -0.06 -9.65 -8.67
N LYS A 66 0.78 -8.94 -9.39
CA LYS A 66 1.91 -8.25 -8.80
C LYS A 66 1.67 -6.74 -8.75
N ALA A 67 0.48 -6.36 -8.32
CA ALA A 67 0.13 -4.96 -8.08
C ALA A 67 -0.63 -4.85 -6.77
N VAL A 68 -0.44 -3.73 -6.09
CA VAL A 68 -1.15 -3.43 -4.83
C VAL A 68 -1.77 -2.06 -4.96
N ILE A 69 -3.03 -1.95 -4.54
CA ILE A 69 -3.75 -0.68 -4.54
C ILE A 69 -3.77 -0.15 -3.11
N PHE A 70 -3.39 1.10 -2.94
CA PHE A 70 -3.42 1.77 -1.63
C PHE A 70 -4.54 2.79 -1.61
N LEU A 71 -5.44 2.66 -0.65
CA LEU A 71 -6.56 3.57 -0.46
C LEU A 71 -6.47 4.18 0.94
N LYS A 72 -6.60 5.49 1.02
CA LYS A 72 -6.62 6.18 2.32
C LYS A 72 -8.07 6.32 2.78
N VAL A 73 -8.33 5.98 4.03
CA VAL A 73 -9.66 6.08 4.62
C VAL A 73 -9.57 6.89 5.92
N PRO A 74 -10.66 7.53 6.34
CA PRO A 74 -10.64 8.28 7.60
C PRO A 74 -10.41 7.40 8.83
N SER A 75 -11.00 6.20 8.85
CA SER A 75 -10.86 5.27 9.95
C SER A 75 -10.79 3.85 9.41
N VAL A 76 -9.68 3.18 9.66
CA VAL A 76 -9.53 1.79 9.22
C VAL A 76 -10.52 0.90 9.97
N GLN A 77 -10.71 1.14 11.27
CA GLN A 77 -11.65 0.34 12.04
C GLN A 77 -13.08 0.44 11.49
N ALA A 78 -13.53 1.66 11.20
CA ALA A 78 -14.87 1.87 10.65
C ALA A 78 -14.99 1.22 9.25
N ALA A 79 -13.96 1.32 8.44
CA ALA A 79 -13.95 0.71 7.11
C ALA A 79 -14.04 -0.82 7.21
N VAL A 80 -13.28 -1.41 8.13
CA VAL A 80 -13.29 -2.86 8.33
C VAL A 80 -14.69 -3.32 8.76
N GLU A 81 -15.33 -2.59 9.65
CA GLU A 81 -16.69 -2.95 10.09
C GLU A 81 -17.71 -2.81 8.96
N THR A 82 -17.56 -1.78 8.14
CA THR A 82 -18.46 -1.59 6.99
C THR A 82 -18.29 -2.70 5.94
N ILE A 83 -17.04 -3.06 5.65
CA ILE A 83 -16.72 -4.09 4.66
C ILE A 83 -17.08 -5.48 5.17
N GLY A 84 -16.78 -5.75 6.43
CA GLY A 84 -16.96 -7.07 7.05
C GLY A 84 -15.62 -7.69 7.37
N ARG A 85 -15.45 -8.06 8.65
CA ARG A 85 -14.17 -8.59 9.12
C ARG A 85 -13.77 -9.87 8.41
N GLU A 86 -14.74 -10.65 7.94
CA GLU A 86 -14.45 -11.91 7.26
C GLU A 86 -13.71 -11.69 5.93
N ARG A 87 -13.74 -10.48 5.38
CA ARG A 87 -13.02 -10.16 4.15
C ARG A 87 -11.62 -9.64 4.38
N ILE A 88 -11.26 -9.39 5.63
CA ILE A 88 -9.96 -8.78 5.96
C ILE A 88 -8.92 -9.88 6.12
N VAL A 89 -7.83 -9.75 5.34
CA VAL A 89 -6.71 -10.68 5.38
C VAL A 89 -5.81 -10.37 6.56
N HIS A 90 -5.62 -9.08 6.84
CA HIS A 90 -4.76 -8.64 7.93
C HIS A 90 -5.23 -7.28 8.42
N LEU A 91 -5.15 -7.07 9.71
CA LEU A 91 -5.49 -5.79 10.34
C LEU A 91 -4.39 -5.42 11.33
N GLU A 92 -3.82 -4.24 11.15
CA GLU A 92 -2.83 -3.68 12.06
C GLU A 92 -3.43 -2.42 12.68
N SER A 93 -3.82 -2.50 13.93
CA SER A 93 -4.38 -1.34 14.61
C SER A 93 -3.26 -0.42 15.09
N SER A 94 -3.59 0.87 15.21
CA SER A 94 -2.62 1.87 15.67
C SER A 94 -2.56 1.87 17.20
N ALA A 95 -2.10 0.76 17.78
CA ALA A 95 -2.01 0.63 19.24
C ALA A 95 -0.95 1.52 19.85
N GLU A 96 0.04 1.93 19.06
CA GLU A 96 1.13 2.76 19.52
C GLU A 96 1.04 4.15 18.93
N ALA A 97 1.41 5.16 19.73
CA ALA A 97 1.40 6.55 19.27
C ALA A 97 2.29 6.72 18.04
N GLY A 98 1.79 7.45 17.05
CA GLY A 98 2.54 7.73 15.83
C GLY A 98 2.45 6.64 14.77
N ARG A 99 1.84 5.50 15.08
CA ARG A 99 1.66 4.43 14.11
C ARG A 99 0.34 4.59 13.38
N GLN A 100 0.40 4.35 12.08
CA GLN A 100 -0.77 4.41 11.21
C GLN A 100 -1.44 3.04 11.19
N ALA A 101 -2.75 3.00 11.39
CA ALA A 101 -3.52 1.78 11.25
C ALA A 101 -3.66 1.43 9.77
N TRP A 102 -3.66 0.14 9.47
CA TRP A 102 -3.83 -0.32 8.09
C TRP A 102 -4.46 -1.70 8.08
N ALA A 103 -5.06 -2.04 6.95
CA ALA A 103 -5.69 -3.34 6.76
C ALA A 103 -5.48 -3.81 5.33
N VAL A 104 -5.50 -5.11 5.14
CA VAL A 104 -5.35 -5.72 3.81
C VAL A 104 -6.57 -6.57 3.54
N LEU A 105 -7.11 -6.45 2.35
CA LEU A 105 -8.14 -7.35 1.86
C LEU A 105 -7.86 -7.66 0.39
N HIS A 106 -8.55 -8.65 -0.15
CA HIS A 106 -8.40 -9.03 -1.55
C HIS A 106 -9.60 -8.57 -2.35
N ASP A 107 -9.36 -8.13 -3.58
CA ASP A 107 -10.45 -7.89 -4.51
C ASP A 107 -10.90 -9.22 -5.13
N PRO A 108 -11.95 -9.23 -5.99
CA PRO A 108 -12.45 -10.50 -6.52
C PRO A 108 -11.45 -11.33 -7.32
N GLU A 109 -10.41 -10.70 -7.86
CA GLU A 109 -9.38 -11.41 -8.62
C GLU A 109 -8.14 -11.70 -7.79
N GLY A 110 -8.15 -11.34 -6.50
CA GLY A 110 -7.07 -11.68 -5.59
C GLY A 110 -5.97 -10.63 -5.48
N HIS A 111 -6.15 -9.44 -6.03
CA HIS A 111 -5.18 -8.36 -5.81
C HIS A 111 -5.23 -7.89 -4.36
N ASN A 112 -4.09 -7.56 -3.80
CA ASN A 112 -4.06 -6.95 -2.48
C ASN A 112 -4.54 -5.51 -2.55
N VAL A 113 -5.45 -5.17 -1.66
CA VAL A 113 -5.93 -3.80 -1.47
C VAL A 113 -5.56 -3.42 -0.05
N VAL A 114 -4.81 -2.34 0.11
CA VAL A 114 -4.35 -1.87 1.42
C VAL A 114 -5.12 -0.61 1.79
N LEU A 115 -5.74 -0.63 2.96
CA LEU A 115 -6.41 0.54 3.51
C LEU A 115 -5.46 1.18 4.51
N LEU A 116 -5.19 2.46 4.33
CA LEU A 116 -4.33 3.25 5.23
C LEU A 116 -5.18 4.29 5.92
N GLU A 117 -5.00 4.44 7.23
CA GLU A 117 -5.74 5.46 7.97
C GLU A 117 -5.14 6.83 7.71
N ALA A 118 -6.00 7.80 7.48
CA ALA A 118 -5.56 9.17 7.29
C ALA A 118 -4.90 9.67 8.58
N THR A 119 -3.75 10.35 8.44
CA THR A 119 -3.08 10.91 9.60
C THR A 119 -3.90 12.06 10.15
N LYS A 120 -3.99 12.12 11.46
CA LYS A 120 -4.65 13.22 12.14
C LYS A 120 -3.67 14.35 12.39
N ARG A 121 -4.21 15.54 12.43
CA ARG A 121 -3.40 16.70 12.73
C ARG A 121 -3.85 17.36 14.01
#